data_bbd4b195ef7dba483e5eed9f5f318952
#
_entry.id   bbd4b195ef7dba483e5eed9f5f318952
#
_cell.length_a   1.000
_cell.length_b   1.000
_cell.length_c   1.000
_cell.angle_alpha   90.00
_cell.angle_beta   90.00
_cell.angle_gamma   90.00
#
_symmetry.space_group_name_H-M   'P 1'
#
loop_
_entity.id
_entity.type
_entity.pdbx_description
1 polymer ?
#
loop_
_entity_poly.entity_id
_entity_poly.type
_entity_poly.pdbx_seq_one_letter_code
_entity_poly.pdbx_strand_id
1 'polypeptide(L)'
;AAEVAKRLNLMIAYQPIAWDAKDMELDAGTIDCIWSCFSMNGRETKYQWAGPYMYSRQVVAVRADSDIQSLPDLAGKRIGVQATTKAESLFLGEIPSLLPEVKQVNSFETTEDMFAALRKGYVDAVAGHEALVAKWTNLDESSYRVLAESPYSSELGVAFAKDTHEDLAVQLTQTLEDMKQDGTIGRVAEKFGLDAEKTVWGEQGK
;
A
#
# COMPACT_ATOMS: atom_id res chain seq x y z
N ALA A 1 -1.74 14.27 -2.07
CA ALA A 1 -3.07 14.92 -2.06
C ALA A 1 -2.95 16.46 -1.95
N ALA A 2 -2.36 17.02 -0.87
CA ALA A 2 -2.34 18.48 -0.62
C ALA A 2 -1.78 19.32 -1.78
N GLU A 3 -0.69 18.89 -2.43
CA GLU A 3 -0.11 19.61 -3.55
C GLU A 3 -1.00 19.57 -4.80
N VAL A 4 -1.68 18.45 -5.04
CA VAL A 4 -2.67 18.33 -6.13
C VAL A 4 -3.86 19.27 -5.88
N ALA A 5 -4.40 19.28 -4.67
CA ALA A 5 -5.51 20.16 -4.31
C ALA A 5 -5.14 21.64 -4.53
N LYS A 6 -3.91 22.04 -4.16
CA LYS A 6 -3.39 23.38 -4.42
C LYS A 6 -3.33 23.70 -5.92
N ARG A 7 -2.82 22.79 -6.75
CA ARG A 7 -2.71 22.99 -8.20
C ARG A 7 -4.07 23.10 -8.89
N LEU A 8 -5.04 22.35 -8.41
CA LEU A 8 -6.40 22.34 -8.94
C LEU A 8 -7.34 23.35 -8.26
N ASN A 9 -6.82 24.16 -7.31
CA ASN A 9 -7.62 25.09 -6.50
C ASN A 9 -8.81 24.42 -5.81
N LEU A 10 -8.58 23.22 -5.27
CA LEU A 10 -9.57 22.43 -4.51
C LEU A 10 -9.32 22.56 -3.00
N MET A 11 -10.38 22.51 -2.23
CA MET A 11 -10.30 22.29 -0.79
C MET A 11 -10.25 20.78 -0.53
N ILE A 12 -9.35 20.33 0.37
CA ILE A 12 -9.23 18.96 0.75
C ILE A 12 -9.63 18.77 2.22
N ALA A 13 -10.45 17.76 2.49
CA ALA A 13 -10.76 17.28 3.82
C ALA A 13 -10.24 15.85 3.96
N TYR A 14 -9.57 15.55 5.06
CA TYR A 14 -9.08 14.20 5.35
C TYR A 14 -10.04 13.52 6.31
N GLN A 15 -10.64 12.43 5.87
CA GLN A 15 -11.58 11.62 6.66
C GLN A 15 -10.94 10.25 6.94
N PRO A 16 -10.54 9.97 8.20
CA PRO A 16 -10.13 8.62 8.59
C PRO A 16 -11.33 7.66 8.53
N ILE A 17 -11.11 6.50 7.93
CA ILE A 17 -12.09 5.42 7.82
C ILE A 17 -11.49 4.09 8.26
N ALA A 18 -12.34 3.14 8.67
CA ALA A 18 -11.94 1.75 8.79
C ALA A 18 -11.67 1.19 7.38
N TRP A 19 -10.54 0.48 7.21
CA TRP A 19 -10.11 0.09 5.86
C TRP A 19 -11.05 -0.92 5.20
N ASP A 20 -11.64 -1.79 5.95
CA ASP A 20 -12.64 -2.76 5.50
C ASP A 20 -13.98 -2.12 5.09
N ALA A 21 -14.31 -0.93 5.66
CA ALA A 21 -15.49 -0.15 5.31
C ALA A 21 -15.32 0.75 4.08
N LYS A 22 -14.12 0.82 3.46
CA LYS A 22 -13.79 1.77 2.39
C LYS A 22 -14.77 1.80 1.21
N ASP A 23 -15.27 0.62 0.81
CA ASP A 23 -16.21 0.51 -0.31
C ASP A 23 -17.59 1.09 0.07
N MET A 24 -18.05 0.74 1.27
CA MET A 24 -19.33 1.25 1.80
C MET A 24 -19.31 2.77 1.96
N GLU A 25 -18.22 3.33 2.49
CA GLU A 25 -18.06 4.78 2.68
C GLU A 25 -18.00 5.52 1.35
N LEU A 26 -17.33 4.93 0.35
CA LEU A 26 -17.24 5.48 -1.00
C LEU A 26 -18.59 5.44 -1.73
N ASP A 27 -19.28 4.30 -1.67
CA ASP A 27 -20.60 4.10 -2.32
C ASP A 27 -21.69 4.96 -1.66
N ALA A 28 -21.59 5.19 -0.35
CA ALA A 28 -22.51 6.07 0.39
C ALA A 28 -22.23 7.57 0.16
N GLY A 29 -21.09 7.92 -0.46
CA GLY A 29 -20.68 9.32 -0.67
C GLY A 29 -20.28 10.04 0.60
N THR A 30 -19.92 9.32 1.67
CA THR A 30 -19.36 9.91 2.91
C THR A 30 -17.91 10.35 2.70
N ILE A 31 -17.25 9.76 1.71
CA ILE A 31 -15.99 10.20 1.15
C ILE A 31 -16.12 10.30 -0.37
N ASP A 32 -15.46 11.27 -1.00
CA ASP A 32 -15.44 11.44 -2.46
C ASP A 32 -14.48 10.46 -3.13
N CYS A 33 -13.35 10.15 -2.47
CA CYS A 33 -12.34 9.25 -3.00
C CYS A 33 -11.55 8.56 -1.91
N ILE A 34 -10.94 7.44 -2.27
CA ILE A 34 -9.93 6.75 -1.46
C ILE A 34 -8.55 7.18 -1.97
N TRP A 35 -7.81 7.91 -1.16
CA TRP A 35 -6.45 8.34 -1.46
C TRP A 35 -5.48 7.87 -0.36
N SER A 36 -5.03 6.66 -0.51
CA SER A 36 -4.12 6.00 0.42
C SER A 36 -3.20 5.05 -0.36
N CYS A 37 -2.57 4.07 0.26
CA CYS A 37 -1.84 3.00 -0.42
C CYS A 37 -2.81 2.02 -1.09
N PHE A 38 -3.59 2.49 -2.06
CA PHE A 38 -4.64 1.70 -2.71
C PHE A 38 -4.21 1.23 -4.09
N SER A 39 -3.99 -0.08 -4.22
CA SER A 39 -3.52 -0.73 -5.44
C SER A 39 -4.62 -0.76 -6.51
N MET A 40 -4.28 -0.28 -7.70
CA MET A 40 -5.14 -0.36 -8.89
C MET A 40 -5.20 -1.78 -9.45
N ASN A 41 -4.07 -2.51 -9.41
CA ASN A 41 -3.91 -3.81 -10.04
C ASN A 41 -4.98 -4.83 -9.60
N GLY A 42 -5.71 -5.38 -10.57
CA GLY A 42 -6.82 -6.31 -10.37
C GLY A 42 -8.11 -5.66 -9.86
N ARG A 43 -8.20 -4.31 -9.87
CA ARG A 43 -9.37 -3.52 -9.50
C ARG A 43 -9.72 -2.45 -10.53
N GLU A 44 -9.14 -2.53 -11.73
CA GLU A 44 -9.23 -1.52 -12.78
C GLU A 44 -10.68 -1.22 -13.17
N THR A 45 -11.54 -2.24 -13.15
CA THR A 45 -12.95 -2.12 -13.54
C THR A 45 -13.90 -1.87 -12.37
N LYS A 46 -13.39 -1.94 -11.12
CA LYS A 46 -14.22 -1.80 -9.92
C LYS A 46 -14.46 -0.35 -9.53
N TYR A 47 -13.52 0.54 -9.85
CA TYR A 47 -13.56 1.95 -9.46
C TYR A 47 -13.33 2.84 -10.67
N GLN A 48 -13.69 4.11 -10.53
CA GLN A 48 -13.17 5.18 -11.38
C GLN A 48 -11.82 5.62 -10.82
N TRP A 49 -10.76 5.51 -11.61
CA TRP A 49 -9.40 5.75 -11.14
C TRP A 49 -8.79 7.05 -11.65
N ALA A 50 -8.00 7.71 -10.81
CA ALA A 50 -7.01 8.69 -11.22
C ALA A 50 -5.58 8.21 -10.85
N GLY A 51 -4.63 8.45 -11.72
CA GLY A 51 -3.25 8.02 -11.61
C GLY A 51 -2.86 6.94 -12.63
N PRO A 52 -1.86 6.08 -12.33
CA PRO A 52 -1.19 5.88 -11.03
C PRO A 52 -0.32 7.07 -10.60
N TYR A 53 -0.26 7.34 -9.31
CA TYR A 53 0.57 8.43 -8.79
C TYR A 53 1.91 7.96 -8.20
N MET A 54 2.03 6.69 -7.83
CA MET A 54 3.28 6.07 -7.39
C MET A 54 3.21 4.55 -7.51
N TYR A 55 4.37 3.94 -7.45
CA TYR A 55 4.55 2.49 -7.29
C TYR A 55 4.89 2.17 -5.84
N SER A 56 4.41 1.04 -5.35
CA SER A 56 4.72 0.57 -4.00
C SER A 56 4.91 -0.94 -4.01
N ARG A 57 6.02 -1.37 -3.43
CA ARG A 57 6.29 -2.79 -3.24
C ARG A 57 5.43 -3.35 -2.11
N GLN A 58 5.02 -4.61 -2.23
CA GLN A 58 4.60 -5.39 -1.09
C GLN A 58 5.85 -5.93 -0.42
N VAL A 59 6.01 -5.68 0.86
CA VAL A 59 7.19 -6.13 1.61
C VAL A 59 6.77 -6.97 2.81
N VAL A 60 7.73 -7.76 3.30
CA VAL A 60 7.54 -8.59 4.48
C VAL A 60 8.46 -8.08 5.57
N ALA A 61 7.92 -7.82 6.75
CA ALA A 61 8.67 -7.48 7.94
C ALA A 61 8.62 -8.62 8.96
N VAL A 62 9.72 -8.81 9.64
CA VAL A 62 9.91 -9.80 10.70
C VAL A 62 10.53 -9.14 11.92
N ARG A 63 10.52 -9.82 13.08
CA ARG A 63 11.31 -9.35 14.21
C ARG A 63 12.80 -9.40 13.88
N ALA A 64 13.59 -8.52 14.47
CA ALA A 64 15.03 -8.44 14.25
C ALA A 64 15.76 -9.75 14.59
N ASP A 65 15.27 -10.48 15.61
CA ASP A 65 15.80 -11.75 16.07
C ASP A 65 15.27 -12.99 15.31
N SER A 66 14.45 -12.78 14.28
CA SER A 66 13.84 -13.87 13.50
C SER A 66 14.87 -14.64 12.65
N ASP A 67 14.66 -15.94 12.50
CA ASP A 67 15.41 -16.83 11.61
C ASP A 67 15.04 -16.67 10.10
N ILE A 68 13.91 -16.01 9.81
CA ILE A 68 13.42 -15.77 8.44
C ILE A 68 14.31 -14.73 7.77
N GLN A 69 15.05 -15.08 6.71
CA GLN A 69 15.97 -14.19 5.99
C GLN A 69 15.47 -13.83 4.58
N SER A 70 14.62 -14.67 3.99
CA SER A 70 14.17 -14.59 2.61
C SER A 70 12.70 -15.02 2.47
N LEU A 71 12.08 -14.77 1.31
CA LEU A 71 10.70 -15.21 1.06
C LEU A 71 10.50 -16.74 1.17
N PRO A 72 11.41 -17.60 0.68
CA PRO A 72 11.30 -19.04 0.89
C PRO A 72 11.20 -19.48 2.36
N ASP A 73 11.80 -18.75 3.30
CA ASP A 73 11.76 -19.08 4.72
C ASP A 73 10.38 -18.87 5.37
N LEU A 74 9.45 -18.26 4.63
CA LEU A 74 8.06 -18.12 5.04
C LEU A 74 7.27 -19.44 4.97
N ALA A 75 7.86 -20.50 4.36
CA ALA A 75 7.23 -21.80 4.31
C ALA A 75 6.85 -22.30 5.71
N GLY A 76 5.56 -22.64 5.89
CA GLY A 76 5.02 -23.12 7.16
C GLY A 76 4.97 -22.08 8.30
N LYS A 77 5.21 -20.81 8.03
CA LYS A 77 5.12 -19.71 9.01
C LYS A 77 3.71 -19.12 9.09
N ARG A 78 3.43 -18.39 10.17
CA ARG A 78 2.18 -17.64 10.38
C ARG A 78 2.39 -16.20 9.92
N ILE A 79 1.56 -15.74 9.00
CA ILE A 79 1.69 -14.41 8.40
C ILE A 79 0.54 -13.52 8.85
N GLY A 80 0.85 -12.31 9.28
CA GLY A 80 -0.12 -11.26 9.56
C GLY A 80 -0.25 -10.32 8.36
N VAL A 81 -1.49 -10.01 8.00
CA VAL A 81 -1.84 -9.05 6.93
C VAL A 81 -2.99 -8.17 7.39
N GLN A 82 -3.11 -6.97 6.82
CA GLN A 82 -4.34 -6.20 7.03
C GLN A 82 -5.42 -6.73 6.10
N ALA A 83 -6.64 -6.87 6.61
CA ALA A 83 -7.80 -7.36 5.86
C ALA A 83 -8.09 -6.50 4.61
N THR A 84 -8.59 -7.12 3.56
CA THR A 84 -8.99 -6.52 2.28
C THR A 84 -7.86 -5.80 1.53
N THR A 85 -6.61 -6.15 1.84
CA THR A 85 -5.42 -5.58 1.19
C THR A 85 -4.86 -6.49 0.08
N LYS A 86 -3.94 -5.94 -0.72
CA LYS A 86 -3.20 -6.71 -1.72
C LYS A 86 -2.31 -7.78 -1.08
N ALA A 87 -1.71 -7.49 0.08
CA ALA A 87 -0.91 -8.47 0.82
C ALA A 87 -1.75 -9.68 1.24
N GLU A 88 -2.98 -9.47 1.70
CA GLU A 88 -3.89 -10.56 2.04
C GLU A 88 -4.16 -11.46 0.83
N SER A 89 -4.58 -10.87 -0.30
CA SER A 89 -4.85 -11.62 -1.54
C SER A 89 -3.62 -12.42 -2.04
N LEU A 90 -2.41 -11.88 -1.88
CA LEU A 90 -1.17 -12.58 -2.21
C LEU A 90 -0.96 -13.83 -1.34
N PHE A 91 -1.08 -13.70 -0.03
CA PHE A 91 -0.84 -14.80 0.90
C PHE A 91 -1.98 -15.82 0.97
N LEU A 92 -3.22 -15.43 0.59
CA LEU A 92 -4.34 -16.36 0.39
C LEU A 92 -4.27 -17.09 -0.96
N GLY A 93 -3.31 -16.77 -1.83
CA GLY A 93 -3.15 -17.41 -3.13
C GLY A 93 -4.16 -16.96 -4.18
N GLU A 94 -4.85 -15.85 -3.95
CA GLU A 94 -5.80 -15.26 -4.92
C GLU A 94 -5.08 -14.59 -6.09
N ILE A 95 -3.80 -14.26 -5.92
CA ILE A 95 -2.93 -13.63 -6.91
C ILE A 95 -1.73 -14.56 -7.14
N PRO A 96 -1.39 -14.89 -8.39
CA PRO A 96 -0.20 -15.65 -8.68
C PRO A 96 1.06 -14.99 -8.13
N SER A 97 1.84 -15.71 -7.36
CA SER A 97 3.09 -15.25 -6.78
C SER A 97 4.06 -16.41 -6.57
N LEU A 98 5.33 -16.09 -6.32
CA LEU A 98 6.35 -17.07 -5.96
C LEU A 98 6.45 -17.30 -4.45
N LEU A 99 5.43 -16.91 -3.69
CA LEU A 99 5.39 -17.13 -2.25
C LEU A 99 5.24 -18.63 -1.94
N PRO A 100 5.93 -19.14 -0.92
CA PRO A 100 5.77 -20.52 -0.48
C PRO A 100 4.42 -20.71 0.24
N GLU A 101 4.00 -21.97 0.39
CA GLU A 101 2.84 -22.30 1.21
C GLU A 101 3.13 -21.96 2.69
N VAL A 102 2.30 -21.08 3.25
CA VAL A 102 2.39 -20.65 4.65
C VAL A 102 1.49 -21.49 5.53
N LYS A 103 1.79 -21.58 6.83
CA LYS A 103 0.97 -22.34 7.78
C LYS A 103 -0.40 -21.69 7.98
N GLN A 104 -0.44 -20.37 8.05
CA GLN A 104 -1.67 -19.62 8.35
C GLN A 104 -1.51 -18.17 7.93
N VAL A 105 -2.55 -17.60 7.36
CA VAL A 105 -2.73 -16.17 7.15
C VAL A 105 -3.69 -15.65 8.23
N ASN A 106 -3.28 -14.61 8.94
CA ASN A 106 -4.06 -13.96 9.98
C ASN A 106 -4.38 -12.53 9.52
N SER A 107 -5.65 -12.27 9.27
CA SER A 107 -6.12 -10.96 8.83
C SER A 107 -6.49 -10.09 10.03
N PHE A 108 -5.97 -8.87 10.06
CA PHE A 108 -6.21 -7.88 11.10
C PHE A 108 -6.97 -6.69 10.53
N GLU A 109 -7.84 -6.10 11.30
CA GLU A 109 -8.55 -4.87 10.92
C GLU A 109 -7.59 -3.67 10.88
N THR A 110 -6.68 -3.59 11.85
CA THR A 110 -5.72 -2.50 11.97
C THR A 110 -4.27 -2.96 11.82
N THR A 111 -3.41 -2.07 11.34
CA THR A 111 -1.97 -2.31 11.27
C THR A 111 -1.32 -2.33 12.65
N GLU A 112 -1.89 -1.59 13.61
CA GLU A 112 -1.51 -1.59 15.01
C GLU A 112 -1.58 -3.00 15.60
N ASP A 113 -2.72 -3.69 15.43
CA ASP A 113 -2.94 -5.04 15.93
C ASP A 113 -2.04 -6.05 15.21
N MET A 114 -1.85 -5.88 13.90
CA MET A 114 -0.96 -6.71 13.09
C MET A 114 0.50 -6.64 13.62
N PHE A 115 1.04 -5.45 13.85
CA PHE A 115 2.39 -5.28 14.40
C PHE A 115 2.48 -5.67 15.89
N ALA A 116 1.40 -5.48 16.67
CA ALA A 116 1.33 -5.99 18.04
C ALA A 116 1.39 -7.53 18.08
N ALA A 117 0.72 -8.20 17.12
CA ALA A 117 0.78 -9.65 16.99
C ALA A 117 2.19 -10.16 16.60
N LEU A 118 2.88 -9.45 15.70
CA LEU A 118 4.28 -9.74 15.36
C LEU A 118 5.20 -9.63 16.58
N ARG A 119 5.09 -8.52 17.31
CA ARG A 119 5.91 -8.28 18.52
C ARG A 119 5.68 -9.34 19.58
N LYS A 120 4.44 -9.79 19.76
CA LYS A 120 4.07 -10.83 20.73
C LYS A 120 4.34 -12.26 20.24
N GLY A 121 4.78 -12.45 18.99
CA GLY A 121 5.02 -13.77 18.40
C GLY A 121 3.76 -14.57 18.08
N TYR A 122 2.61 -13.92 17.96
CA TYR A 122 1.37 -14.56 17.46
C TYR A 122 1.43 -14.84 15.96
N VAL A 123 2.15 -13.99 15.23
CA VAL A 123 2.56 -14.22 13.84
C VAL A 123 4.09 -14.16 13.75
N ASP A 124 4.64 -14.80 12.72
CA ASP A 124 6.10 -14.90 12.53
C ASP A 124 6.62 -13.80 11.60
N ALA A 125 5.76 -13.32 10.71
CA ALA A 125 6.02 -12.21 9.79
C ALA A 125 4.73 -11.41 9.55
N VAL A 126 4.87 -10.17 9.08
CA VAL A 126 3.75 -9.34 8.60
C VAL A 126 4.06 -8.82 7.20
N ALA A 127 3.01 -8.64 6.39
CA ALA A 127 3.16 -8.15 5.03
C ALA A 127 2.22 -6.98 4.72
N GLY A 128 2.69 -6.08 3.87
CA GLY A 128 1.93 -4.90 3.44
C GLY A 128 2.71 -4.01 2.49
N HIS A 129 2.13 -2.89 2.13
CA HIS A 129 2.81 -1.87 1.35
C HIS A 129 4.05 -1.32 2.07
N GLU A 130 5.15 -1.14 1.34
CA GLU A 130 6.43 -0.67 1.88
C GLU A 130 6.28 0.60 2.72
N ALA A 131 5.55 1.61 2.24
CA ALA A 131 5.33 2.86 2.97
C ALA A 131 4.57 2.65 4.29
N LEU A 132 3.64 1.71 4.35
CA LEU A 132 2.91 1.36 5.55
C LEU A 132 3.79 0.58 6.54
N VAL A 133 4.55 -0.39 6.04
CA VAL A 133 5.48 -1.18 6.87
C VAL A 133 6.60 -0.31 7.41
N ALA A 134 7.17 0.58 6.58
CA ALA A 134 8.23 1.51 6.97
C ALA A 134 7.80 2.44 8.12
N LYS A 135 6.53 2.86 8.18
CA LYS A 135 6.02 3.63 9.32
C LYS A 135 6.28 2.93 10.66
N TRP A 136 6.12 1.62 10.71
CA TRP A 136 6.27 0.83 11.92
C TRP A 136 7.73 0.42 12.18
N THR A 137 8.43 0.01 11.14
CA THR A 137 9.83 -0.44 11.27
C THR A 137 10.77 0.72 11.57
N ASN A 138 10.51 1.93 11.04
CA ASN A 138 11.30 3.12 11.34
C ASN A 138 11.05 3.69 12.76
N LEU A 139 9.89 3.39 13.37
CA LEU A 139 9.63 3.76 14.77
C LEU A 139 10.46 2.93 15.76
N ASP A 140 10.86 1.73 15.38
CA ASP A 140 11.64 0.81 16.21
C ASP A 140 12.52 -0.08 15.33
N GLU A 141 13.57 0.51 14.77
CA GLU A 141 14.53 -0.16 13.89
C GLU A 141 15.28 -1.32 14.59
N SER A 142 15.35 -1.30 15.90
CA SER A 142 16.00 -2.36 16.68
C SER A 142 15.16 -3.63 16.82
N SER A 143 13.84 -3.50 16.68
CA SER A 143 12.89 -4.60 16.89
C SER A 143 12.47 -5.31 15.60
N TYR A 144 12.59 -4.65 14.46
CA TYR A 144 12.10 -5.17 13.19
C TYR A 144 13.14 -5.05 12.07
N ARG A 145 13.02 -5.91 11.08
CA ARG A 145 13.68 -5.76 9.77
C ARG A 145 12.74 -6.16 8.64
N VAL A 146 12.95 -5.56 7.49
CA VAL A 146 12.23 -5.85 6.26
C VAL A 146 13.09 -6.79 5.42
N LEU A 147 12.47 -7.81 4.82
CA LEU A 147 13.16 -8.68 3.86
C LEU A 147 13.54 -7.88 2.60
N ALA A 148 14.68 -8.19 2.03
CA ALA A 148 15.17 -7.49 0.83
C ALA A 148 14.29 -7.74 -0.40
N GLU A 149 13.71 -8.93 -0.47
CA GLU A 149 12.86 -9.36 -1.57
C GLU A 149 11.44 -8.80 -1.43
N SER A 150 10.81 -8.55 -2.57
CA SER A 150 9.42 -8.13 -2.66
C SER A 150 8.62 -9.14 -3.46
N PRO A 151 7.54 -9.70 -2.93
CA PRO A 151 6.72 -10.64 -3.69
C PRO A 151 5.86 -9.99 -4.77
N TYR A 152 5.66 -8.67 -4.72
CA TYR A 152 4.77 -7.97 -5.64
C TYR A 152 5.01 -6.47 -5.63
N SER A 153 4.83 -5.82 -6.79
CA SER A 153 4.79 -4.36 -6.93
C SER A 153 3.40 -3.91 -7.38
N SER A 154 2.90 -2.85 -6.77
CA SER A 154 1.56 -2.29 -7.02
C SER A 154 1.65 -0.90 -7.61
N GLU A 155 0.77 -0.60 -8.55
CA GLU A 155 0.44 0.75 -8.98
C GLU A 155 -0.60 1.33 -8.03
N LEU A 156 -0.32 2.49 -7.43
CA LEU A 156 -1.23 3.16 -6.51
C LEU A 156 -1.97 4.30 -7.20
N GLY A 157 -3.30 4.29 -7.06
CA GLY A 157 -4.18 5.30 -7.63
C GLY A 157 -5.09 5.94 -6.59
N VAL A 158 -5.84 6.95 -7.05
CA VAL A 158 -6.96 7.56 -6.33
C VAL A 158 -8.23 6.93 -6.88
N ALA A 159 -9.02 6.28 -6.02
CA ALA A 159 -10.24 5.60 -6.40
C ALA A 159 -11.46 6.43 -6.05
N PHE A 160 -12.34 6.62 -7.02
CA PHE A 160 -13.70 7.14 -6.85
C PHE A 160 -14.71 5.99 -7.01
N ALA A 161 -15.94 6.19 -6.60
CA ALA A 161 -17.02 5.27 -6.91
C ALA A 161 -17.12 5.10 -8.44
N LYS A 162 -17.44 3.89 -8.88
CA LYS A 162 -17.48 3.55 -10.29
C LYS A 162 -18.45 4.49 -11.03
N ASP A 163 -18.06 4.92 -12.23
CA ASP A 163 -18.85 5.79 -13.13
C ASP A 163 -19.20 7.16 -12.49
N THR A 164 -18.38 7.62 -11.52
CA THR A 164 -18.51 8.93 -10.89
C THR A 164 -17.23 9.75 -11.05
N HIS A 165 -17.34 11.07 -10.97
CA HIS A 165 -16.20 12.00 -10.95
C HIS A 165 -15.21 11.85 -12.12
N GLU A 166 -15.67 11.44 -13.31
CA GLU A 166 -14.82 11.17 -14.48
C GLU A 166 -13.94 12.36 -14.85
N ASP A 167 -14.52 13.57 -14.93
CA ASP A 167 -13.77 14.79 -15.28
C ASP A 167 -12.70 15.09 -14.23
N LEU A 168 -13.02 14.90 -12.95
CA LEU A 168 -12.06 15.11 -11.87
C LEU A 168 -10.94 14.04 -11.88
N ALA A 169 -11.28 12.80 -12.17
CA ALA A 169 -10.30 11.73 -12.28
C ALA A 169 -9.31 12.00 -13.44
N VAL A 170 -9.78 12.53 -14.57
CA VAL A 170 -8.92 12.94 -15.69
C VAL A 170 -8.01 14.11 -15.27
N GLN A 171 -8.55 15.16 -14.64
CA GLN A 171 -7.76 16.32 -14.18
C GLN A 171 -6.72 15.90 -13.14
N LEU A 172 -7.08 15.03 -12.19
CA LEU A 172 -6.17 14.47 -11.21
C LEU A 172 -5.04 13.67 -11.86
N THR A 173 -5.37 12.81 -12.83
CA THR A 173 -4.39 12.01 -13.56
C THR A 173 -3.37 12.91 -14.26
N GLN A 174 -3.82 13.93 -14.98
CA GLN A 174 -2.93 14.87 -15.65
C GLN A 174 -2.05 15.63 -14.65
N THR A 175 -2.64 16.13 -13.56
CA THR A 175 -1.89 16.84 -12.53
C THR A 175 -0.83 15.97 -11.86
N LEU A 176 -1.16 14.68 -11.60
CA LEU A 176 -0.23 13.72 -11.04
C LEU A 176 0.92 13.40 -12.01
N GLU A 177 0.61 13.30 -13.31
CA GLU A 177 1.64 13.11 -14.34
C GLU A 177 2.58 14.34 -14.42
N ASP A 178 2.04 15.55 -14.43
CA ASP A 178 2.83 16.79 -14.37
C ASP A 178 3.73 16.82 -13.13
N MET A 179 3.23 16.34 -11.99
CA MET A 179 3.98 16.24 -10.74
C MET A 179 5.07 15.17 -10.76
N LYS A 180 4.92 14.13 -11.56
CA LYS A 180 6.02 13.18 -11.84
C LYS A 180 7.10 13.87 -12.67
N GLN A 181 6.70 14.53 -13.76
CA GLN A 181 7.63 15.18 -14.71
C GLN A 181 8.45 16.30 -14.05
N ASP A 182 7.84 17.13 -13.20
CA ASP A 182 8.53 18.22 -12.50
C ASP A 182 9.27 17.78 -11.23
N GLY A 183 9.27 16.46 -10.92
CA GLY A 183 9.95 15.85 -9.80
C GLY A 183 9.27 16.07 -8.43
N THR A 184 8.06 16.64 -8.40
CA THR A 184 7.35 16.89 -7.13
C THR A 184 7.04 15.60 -6.39
N ILE A 185 6.60 14.53 -7.08
CA ILE A 185 6.31 13.25 -6.43
C ILE A 185 7.59 12.65 -5.85
N GLY A 186 8.72 12.70 -6.57
CA GLY A 186 10.01 12.23 -6.06
C GLY A 186 10.43 12.96 -4.79
N ARG A 187 10.39 14.30 -4.77
CA ARG A 187 10.70 15.08 -3.57
C ARG A 187 9.78 14.75 -2.37
N VAL A 188 8.50 14.48 -2.64
CA VAL A 188 7.57 14.05 -1.59
C VAL A 188 7.96 12.66 -1.09
N ALA A 189 8.27 11.71 -1.96
CA ALA A 189 8.70 10.36 -1.58
C ALA A 189 9.94 10.40 -0.68
N GLU A 190 10.98 11.15 -1.06
CA GLU A 190 12.22 11.33 -0.28
C GLU A 190 11.95 11.91 1.11
N LYS A 191 11.04 12.89 1.21
CA LYS A 191 10.66 13.49 2.50
C LYS A 191 10.10 12.46 3.49
N PHE A 192 9.52 11.37 3.00
CA PHE A 192 8.98 10.28 3.80
C PHE A 192 9.89 9.04 3.83
N GLY A 193 11.15 9.19 3.40
CA GLY A 193 12.16 8.12 3.46
C GLY A 193 11.96 7.01 2.42
N LEU A 194 11.21 7.29 1.34
CA LEU A 194 11.01 6.35 0.24
C LEU A 194 12.04 6.62 -0.86
N ASP A 195 12.44 5.56 -1.57
CA ASP A 195 13.26 5.65 -2.77
C ASP A 195 12.46 6.36 -3.90
N ALA A 196 12.88 7.58 -4.25
CA ALA A 196 12.15 8.40 -5.21
C ALA A 196 12.05 7.74 -6.59
N GLU A 197 13.14 7.14 -7.08
CA GLU A 197 13.17 6.52 -8.41
C GLU A 197 12.21 5.34 -8.48
N LYS A 198 12.29 4.42 -7.52
CA LYS A 198 11.41 3.25 -7.46
C LYS A 198 9.95 3.64 -7.21
N THR A 199 9.73 4.66 -6.39
CA THR A 199 8.39 5.13 -6.06
C THR A 199 7.71 5.80 -7.25
N VAL A 200 8.44 6.58 -8.06
CA VAL A 200 7.90 7.33 -9.19
C VAL A 200 7.76 6.46 -10.44
N TRP A 201 8.77 5.63 -10.74
CA TRP A 201 8.89 4.91 -12.01
C TRP A 201 8.73 3.40 -11.91
N GLY A 202 8.68 2.86 -10.68
CA GLY A 202 8.65 1.41 -10.45
C GLY A 202 10.02 0.74 -10.67
N GLU A 203 10.07 -0.57 -10.49
CA GLU A 203 11.31 -1.35 -10.66
C GLU A 203 11.73 -1.55 -12.14
N GLN A 204 10.85 -1.21 -13.10
CA GLN A 204 11.09 -1.34 -14.55
C GLN A 204 11.65 -0.06 -15.19
N GLY A 205 11.96 0.95 -14.42
CA GLY A 205 12.51 2.24 -14.86
C GLY A 205 14.00 2.21 -15.24
N LYS A 206 14.49 1.11 -15.81
CA LYS A 206 15.82 0.99 -16.45
C LYS A 206 15.70 0.28 -17.77
#